data_c9ffb9b492661dde6343ba0ffff0c913
#
_entry.id   c9ffb9b492661dde6343ba0ffff0c913
#
_cell.length_a   1.000
_cell.length_b   1.000
_cell.length_c   1.000
_cell.angle_alpha   90.00
_cell.angle_beta   90.00
_cell.angle_gamma   90.00
#
_symmetry.space_group_name_H-M   'P 1'
#
loop_
_entity.id
_entity.type
_entity.pdbx_description
1 polymer ?
#
loop_
_entity_poly.entity_id
_entity_poly.type
_entity_poly.pdbx_seq_one_letter_code
_entity_poly.pdbx_strand_id
1 'polypeptide(L)'
;MNEVRFTLTENARLAPNVYRLRLAGDASAITAPGQFLELSIPGFFLRRPLSVCDWEDGSVTILYRAVGDGTRALAKMKPDKTIDALCGLGNGFDVTACGEKTLVIGGGIGVPPMYSLAKRLLAAGKTPAAILGFNTASEIFYKEEFEALGIETILATADGSAGIKGFVTDALPEAFDTFCACGPMPMLRALCARTKKPGFLSLEARMGCGFGACMGCTIETAHGPKRVCKEGPVFRKEDLIW
;
A
#
# COMPACT_ATOMS: atom_id res chain seq x y z
N MET A 1 -5.33 -13.28 11.85
CA MET A 1 -3.92 -13.00 12.20
C MET A 1 -3.23 -14.30 12.55
N ASN A 2 -2.19 -14.66 11.83
CA ASN A 2 -1.40 -15.88 12.03
C ASN A 2 0.09 -15.51 12.12
N GLU A 3 0.86 -16.23 12.92
CA GLU A 3 2.31 -16.17 12.84
C GLU A 3 2.76 -17.19 11.78
N VAL A 4 3.50 -16.71 10.78
CA VAL A 4 3.93 -17.51 9.63
C VAL A 4 5.43 -17.35 9.45
N ARG A 5 6.10 -18.45 9.16
CA ARG A 5 7.49 -18.45 8.71
C ARG A 5 7.55 -18.51 7.21
N PHE A 6 8.09 -17.45 6.63
CA PHE A 6 8.28 -17.33 5.19
C PHE A 6 9.72 -17.61 4.79
N THR A 7 9.91 -18.10 3.57
CA THR A 7 11.23 -18.17 2.91
C THR A 7 11.33 -17.04 1.89
N LEU A 8 12.41 -16.27 1.93
CA LEU A 8 12.70 -15.26 0.90
C LEU A 8 13.02 -15.97 -0.41
N THR A 9 12.28 -15.69 -1.46
CA THR A 9 12.55 -16.19 -2.82
C THR A 9 13.17 -15.11 -3.72
N GLU A 10 12.91 -13.84 -3.41
CA GLU A 10 13.48 -12.69 -4.11
C GLU A 10 13.61 -11.49 -3.16
N ASN A 11 14.66 -10.71 -3.34
CA ASN A 11 14.84 -9.40 -2.72
C ASN A 11 15.60 -8.50 -3.71
N ALA A 12 14.87 -7.93 -4.67
CA ALA A 12 15.39 -7.19 -5.80
C ALA A 12 15.16 -5.69 -5.66
N ARG A 13 16.17 -4.88 -5.99
CA ARG A 13 16.03 -3.42 -6.06
C ARG A 13 15.30 -3.02 -7.33
N LEU A 14 14.23 -2.22 -7.21
CA LEU A 14 13.43 -1.70 -8.33
C LEU A 14 13.76 -0.24 -8.66
N ALA A 15 13.98 0.58 -7.62
CA ALA A 15 14.28 2.02 -7.75
C ALA A 15 15.23 2.45 -6.62
N PRO A 16 15.66 3.70 -6.53
CA PRO A 16 16.48 4.17 -5.42
C PRO A 16 15.84 3.86 -4.05
N ASN A 17 16.49 3.00 -3.26
CA ASN A 17 16.03 2.51 -1.96
C ASN A 17 14.68 1.78 -1.94
N VAL A 18 14.13 1.40 -3.09
CA VAL A 18 12.89 0.61 -3.19
C VAL A 18 13.23 -0.81 -3.63
N TYR A 19 12.70 -1.78 -2.91
CA TYR A 19 12.95 -3.20 -3.12
C TYR A 19 11.64 -3.97 -3.25
N ARG A 20 11.65 -5.00 -4.12
CA ARG A 20 10.62 -6.03 -4.17
C ARG A 20 11.10 -7.24 -3.38
N LEU A 21 10.32 -7.65 -2.40
CA LEU A 21 10.52 -8.85 -1.59
C LEU A 21 9.44 -9.86 -1.96
N ARG A 22 9.84 -11.06 -2.37
CA ARG A 22 8.93 -12.19 -2.54
C ARG A 22 9.19 -13.21 -1.45
N LEU A 23 8.11 -13.67 -0.85
CA LEU A 23 8.10 -14.57 0.28
C LEU A 23 7.26 -15.80 -0.08
N ALA A 24 7.82 -17.01 0.08
CA ALA A 24 7.08 -18.26 -0.02
C ALA A 24 6.65 -18.73 1.37
N GLY A 25 5.38 -19.08 1.53
CA GLY A 25 4.78 -19.50 2.79
C GLY A 25 3.26 -19.33 2.79
N ASP A 26 2.62 -19.62 3.92
CA ASP A 26 1.17 -19.54 4.05
C ASP A 26 0.68 -18.09 3.99
N ALA A 27 0.00 -17.74 2.90
CA ALA A 27 -0.61 -16.45 2.66
C ALA A 27 -2.12 -16.40 2.98
N SER A 28 -2.71 -17.49 3.45
CA SER A 28 -4.16 -17.68 3.63
C SER A 28 -4.83 -16.65 4.57
N ALA A 29 -4.04 -16.07 5.49
CA ALA A 29 -4.52 -15.03 6.39
C ALA A 29 -4.70 -13.66 5.71
N ILE A 30 -4.18 -13.46 4.49
CA ILE A 30 -4.36 -12.23 3.71
C ILE A 30 -5.64 -12.39 2.89
N THR A 31 -6.65 -11.60 3.20
CA THR A 31 -8.00 -11.74 2.64
C THR A 31 -8.47 -10.53 1.84
N ALA A 32 -7.80 -9.38 2.01
CA ALA A 32 -8.20 -8.14 1.36
C ALA A 32 -7.00 -7.27 0.96
N PRO A 33 -7.07 -6.55 -0.18
CA PRO A 33 -6.03 -5.58 -0.57
C PRO A 33 -5.93 -4.45 0.46
N GLY A 34 -4.71 -3.99 0.74
CA GLY A 34 -4.46 -2.97 1.76
C GLY A 34 -4.11 -3.53 3.15
N GLN A 35 -4.24 -4.84 3.37
CA GLN A 35 -3.68 -5.50 4.55
C GLN A 35 -2.15 -5.47 4.53
N PHE A 36 -1.53 -5.71 5.69
CA PHE A 36 -0.08 -5.65 5.88
C PHE A 36 0.44 -6.84 6.69
N LEU A 37 1.75 -7.00 6.71
CA LEU A 37 2.46 -7.94 7.57
C LEU A 37 3.40 -7.17 8.52
N GLU A 38 3.67 -7.78 9.66
CA GLU A 38 4.71 -7.34 10.60
C GLU A 38 5.90 -8.28 10.52
N LEU A 39 6.94 -7.92 9.76
CA LEU A 39 8.14 -8.75 9.57
C LEU A 39 9.10 -8.67 10.78
N SER A 40 9.52 -9.82 11.28
CA SER A 40 10.53 -9.95 12.35
C SER A 40 11.92 -9.96 11.73
N ILE A 41 12.58 -8.80 11.69
CA ILE A 41 13.92 -8.68 11.10
C ILE A 41 14.96 -9.05 12.17
N PRO A 42 15.90 -9.98 11.90
CA PRO A 42 16.92 -10.38 12.87
C PRO A 42 17.73 -9.20 13.40
N GLY A 43 17.90 -9.15 14.72
CA GLY A 43 18.62 -8.07 15.41
C GLY A 43 17.79 -6.83 15.74
N PHE A 44 16.48 -6.84 15.44
CA PHE A 44 15.58 -5.73 15.77
C PHE A 44 14.44 -6.18 16.66
N PHE A 45 14.19 -5.46 17.75
CA PHE A 45 13.16 -5.78 18.72
C PHE A 45 11.74 -5.64 18.14
N LEU A 46 11.45 -4.52 17.47
CA LEU A 46 10.15 -4.32 16.85
C LEU A 46 10.11 -4.95 15.45
N ARG A 47 8.99 -5.56 15.11
CA ARG A 47 8.68 -5.95 13.73
C ARG A 47 8.52 -4.72 12.83
N ARG A 48 8.49 -4.92 11.54
CA ARG A 48 8.29 -3.85 10.53
C ARG A 48 6.97 -4.07 9.80
N PRO A 49 6.01 -3.13 9.95
CA PRO A 49 4.77 -3.16 9.18
C PRO A 49 5.06 -2.84 7.72
N LEU A 50 4.71 -3.75 6.84
CA LEU A 50 4.86 -3.59 5.40
C LEU A 50 3.58 -4.03 4.69
N SER A 51 3.05 -3.15 3.85
CA SER A 51 1.82 -3.40 3.10
C SER A 51 2.02 -4.51 2.07
N VAL A 52 1.00 -5.34 1.90
CA VAL A 52 0.97 -6.37 0.87
C VAL A 52 0.77 -5.69 -0.49
N CYS A 53 1.67 -5.99 -1.43
CA CYS A 53 1.56 -5.57 -2.83
C CYS A 53 0.73 -6.55 -3.66
N ASP A 54 0.95 -7.84 -3.44
CA ASP A 54 0.21 -8.93 -4.07
C ASP A 54 0.34 -10.21 -3.26
N TRP A 55 -0.61 -11.13 -3.40
CA TRP A 55 -0.52 -12.46 -2.81
C TRP A 55 -1.27 -13.49 -3.65
N GLU A 56 -0.78 -14.71 -3.61
CA GLU A 56 -1.37 -15.88 -4.20
C GLU A 56 -1.25 -17.04 -3.20
N ASP A 57 -1.81 -18.20 -3.53
CA ASP A 57 -1.62 -19.37 -2.70
C ASP A 57 -0.12 -19.69 -2.57
N GLY A 58 0.37 -19.73 -1.34
CA GLY A 58 1.76 -20.02 -1.00
C GLY A 58 2.75 -18.87 -1.24
N SER A 59 2.33 -17.66 -1.61
CA SER A 59 3.27 -16.57 -1.85
C SER A 59 2.74 -15.17 -1.52
N VAL A 60 3.64 -14.28 -1.08
CA VAL A 60 3.37 -12.86 -0.82
C VAL A 60 4.44 -12.00 -1.47
N THR A 61 4.02 -10.95 -2.15
CA THR A 61 4.90 -9.90 -2.66
C THR A 61 4.72 -8.61 -1.85
N ILE A 62 5.82 -8.05 -1.41
CA ILE A 62 5.90 -6.78 -0.68
C ILE A 62 6.86 -5.86 -1.42
N LEU A 63 6.49 -4.58 -1.56
CA LEU A 63 7.46 -3.56 -1.89
C LEU A 63 7.71 -2.68 -0.67
N TYR A 64 8.97 -2.35 -0.44
CA TYR A 64 9.33 -1.53 0.70
C TYR A 64 10.46 -0.55 0.38
N ARG A 65 10.51 0.53 1.15
CA ARG A 65 11.59 1.50 1.07
C ARG A 65 12.60 1.28 2.21
N ALA A 66 13.88 1.16 1.87
CA ALA A 66 14.97 0.99 2.83
C ALA A 66 15.38 2.35 3.43
N VAL A 67 14.64 2.84 4.40
CA VAL A 67 14.84 4.18 5.03
C VAL A 67 15.36 4.12 6.47
N GLY A 68 15.08 3.05 7.20
CA GLY A 68 15.52 2.85 8.58
C GLY A 68 16.47 1.65 8.69
N ASP A 69 17.11 1.48 9.85
CA ASP A 69 18.11 0.40 10.04
C ASP A 69 17.52 -0.99 9.78
N GLY A 70 16.31 -1.26 10.25
CA GLY A 70 15.64 -2.54 10.01
C GLY A 70 15.37 -2.79 8.52
N THR A 71 14.81 -1.83 7.78
CA THR A 71 14.57 -1.99 6.34
C THR A 71 15.86 -1.98 5.52
N ARG A 72 16.93 -1.30 5.99
CA ARG A 72 18.27 -1.43 5.40
C ARG A 72 18.91 -2.80 5.66
N ALA A 73 18.65 -3.40 6.83
CA ALA A 73 19.07 -4.77 7.10
C ALA A 73 18.28 -5.78 6.25
N LEU A 74 16.96 -5.59 6.11
CA LEU A 74 16.12 -6.39 5.22
C LEU A 74 16.64 -6.35 3.78
N ALA A 75 17.04 -5.18 3.26
CA ALA A 75 17.56 -5.02 1.90
C ALA A 75 18.87 -5.79 1.63
N LYS A 76 19.57 -6.21 2.68
CA LYS A 76 20.79 -7.03 2.57
C LYS A 76 20.51 -8.54 2.69
N MET A 77 19.30 -8.92 3.06
CA MET A 77 18.93 -10.34 3.16
C MET A 77 18.87 -10.97 1.76
N LYS A 78 19.46 -12.15 1.66
CA LYS A 78 19.51 -12.91 0.40
C LYS A 78 18.38 -13.93 0.35
N PRO A 79 17.99 -14.40 -0.86
CA PRO A 79 17.11 -15.56 -1.01
C PRO A 79 17.53 -16.75 -0.16
N ASP A 80 16.61 -17.67 0.07
CA ASP A 80 16.73 -18.88 0.91
C ASP A 80 16.87 -18.62 2.41
N LYS A 81 16.79 -17.35 2.85
CA LYS A 81 16.66 -17.03 4.27
C LYS A 81 15.20 -17.06 4.70
N THR A 82 14.97 -17.47 5.95
CA THR A 82 13.64 -17.43 6.55
C THR A 82 13.42 -16.15 7.34
N ILE A 83 12.17 -15.72 7.40
CA ILE A 83 11.72 -14.58 8.20
C ILE A 83 10.35 -14.88 8.79
N ASP A 84 10.18 -14.63 10.08
CA ASP A 84 8.90 -14.77 10.75
C ASP A 84 8.08 -13.49 10.59
N ALA A 85 6.77 -13.64 10.40
CA ALA A 85 5.85 -12.52 10.25
C ALA A 85 4.52 -12.78 10.96
N LEU A 86 3.90 -11.73 11.47
CA LEU A 86 2.47 -11.72 11.73
C LEU A 86 1.76 -11.36 10.42
N CYS A 87 0.83 -12.19 9.99
CA CYS A 87 0.15 -12.13 8.71
C CYS A 87 -1.35 -11.86 8.88
N GLY A 88 -1.99 -11.20 7.89
CA GLY A 88 -3.41 -10.89 7.91
C GLY A 88 -3.75 -9.78 8.92
N LEU A 89 -2.94 -8.74 8.95
CA LEU A 89 -3.12 -7.60 9.87
C LEU A 89 -3.89 -6.45 9.20
N GLY A 90 -4.66 -5.74 10.01
CA GLY A 90 -5.51 -4.65 9.59
C GLY A 90 -6.73 -5.10 8.77
N ASN A 91 -7.65 -4.15 8.52
CA ASN A 91 -8.68 -4.32 7.51
C ASN A 91 -8.09 -3.98 6.12
N GLY A 92 -8.78 -4.33 5.06
CA GLY A 92 -8.40 -3.96 3.69
C GLY A 92 -9.41 -3.03 3.06
N PHE A 93 -9.21 -2.75 1.79
CA PHE A 93 -10.22 -2.11 0.95
C PHE A 93 -11.38 -3.07 0.68
N ASP A 94 -12.59 -2.60 0.91
CA ASP A 94 -13.79 -3.33 0.52
C ASP A 94 -14.07 -3.09 -0.98
N VAL A 95 -13.76 -4.08 -1.80
CA VAL A 95 -13.97 -4.04 -3.25
C VAL A 95 -15.45 -3.85 -3.60
N THR A 96 -16.37 -4.34 -2.75
CA THR A 96 -17.83 -4.22 -3.00
C THR A 96 -18.34 -2.80 -2.79
N ALA A 97 -17.70 -2.05 -1.88
CA ALA A 97 -18.01 -0.64 -1.61
C ALA A 97 -17.42 0.32 -2.66
N CYS A 98 -16.53 -0.14 -3.52
CA CYS A 98 -15.98 0.64 -4.62
C CYS A 98 -16.99 0.76 -5.77
N GLY A 99 -16.99 1.92 -6.45
CA GLY A 99 -17.79 2.14 -7.67
C GLY A 99 -17.30 1.33 -8.87
N GLU A 100 -18.06 1.36 -9.97
CA GLU A 100 -17.70 0.71 -11.24
C GLU A 100 -16.37 1.28 -11.78
N LYS A 101 -16.27 2.61 -11.86
CA LYS A 101 -15.08 3.35 -12.27
C LYS A 101 -14.31 3.82 -11.02
N THR A 102 -13.53 2.93 -10.44
CA THR A 102 -12.72 3.26 -9.27
C THR A 102 -11.34 3.75 -9.67
N LEU A 103 -10.95 4.92 -9.16
CA LEU A 103 -9.63 5.48 -9.34
C LEU A 103 -8.70 5.02 -8.21
N VAL A 104 -7.67 4.24 -8.53
CA VAL A 104 -6.65 3.80 -7.57
C VAL A 104 -5.45 4.76 -7.65
N ILE A 105 -5.08 5.39 -6.52
CA ILE A 105 -4.08 6.45 -6.48
C ILE A 105 -2.96 6.06 -5.53
N GLY A 106 -1.76 5.88 -6.06
CA GLY A 106 -0.57 5.54 -5.29
C GLY A 106 0.47 6.64 -5.30
N GLY A 107 0.96 7.07 -4.13
CA GLY A 107 2.08 8.01 -4.01
C GLY A 107 3.34 7.34 -3.48
N GLY A 108 4.42 7.28 -4.28
CA GLY A 108 5.68 6.66 -3.88
C GLY A 108 5.47 5.24 -3.38
N ILE A 109 5.87 4.94 -2.13
CA ILE A 109 5.71 3.59 -1.55
C ILE A 109 4.23 3.24 -1.21
N GLY A 110 3.29 4.12 -1.45
CA GLY A 110 1.85 3.82 -1.42
C GLY A 110 1.32 3.13 -2.69
N VAL A 111 2.10 3.04 -3.75
CA VAL A 111 1.74 2.34 -5.02
C VAL A 111 1.47 0.83 -4.81
N PRO A 112 2.26 0.07 -4.03
CA PRO A 112 2.09 -1.37 -3.89
C PRO A 112 0.69 -1.83 -3.46
N PRO A 113 0.07 -1.33 -2.38
CA PRO A 113 -1.27 -1.76 -1.99
C PRO A 113 -2.34 -1.40 -3.03
N MET A 114 -2.10 -0.39 -3.88
CA MET A 114 -3.00 -0.02 -4.98
C MET A 114 -2.96 -1.03 -6.12
N TYR A 115 -1.82 -1.67 -6.36
CA TYR A 115 -1.71 -2.75 -7.35
C TYR A 115 -2.58 -3.95 -6.97
N SER A 116 -2.49 -4.40 -5.72
CA SER A 116 -3.35 -5.45 -5.19
C SER A 116 -4.84 -5.12 -5.33
N LEU A 117 -5.23 -3.89 -4.98
CA LEU A 117 -6.59 -3.42 -5.11
C LEU A 117 -7.06 -3.43 -6.58
N ALA A 118 -6.24 -2.93 -7.49
CA ALA A 118 -6.56 -2.91 -8.92
C ALA A 118 -6.83 -4.32 -9.48
N LYS A 119 -5.99 -5.30 -9.14
CA LYS A 119 -6.22 -6.72 -9.49
C LYS A 119 -7.57 -7.23 -8.99
N ARG A 120 -7.93 -6.92 -7.74
CA ARG A 120 -9.20 -7.39 -7.15
C ARG A 120 -10.41 -6.68 -7.72
N LEU A 121 -10.30 -5.39 -8.08
CA LEU A 121 -11.36 -4.66 -8.78
C LEU A 121 -11.62 -5.26 -10.17
N LEU A 122 -10.58 -5.54 -10.95
CA LEU A 122 -10.71 -6.22 -12.24
C LEU A 122 -11.34 -7.61 -12.10
N ALA A 123 -10.90 -8.41 -11.12
CA ALA A 123 -11.46 -9.73 -10.86
C ALA A 123 -12.95 -9.67 -10.44
N ALA A 124 -13.39 -8.54 -9.87
CA ALA A 124 -14.80 -8.26 -9.56
C ALA A 124 -15.60 -7.67 -10.76
N GLY A 125 -15.01 -7.62 -11.95
CA GLY A 125 -15.65 -7.11 -13.17
C GLY A 125 -15.71 -5.58 -13.27
N LYS A 126 -14.98 -4.84 -12.40
CA LYS A 126 -14.95 -3.37 -12.41
C LYS A 126 -13.89 -2.84 -13.37
N THR A 127 -13.98 -1.55 -13.67
CA THR A 127 -13.09 -0.86 -14.62
C THR A 127 -12.24 0.19 -13.89
N PRO A 128 -11.20 -0.22 -13.12
CA PRO A 128 -10.33 0.72 -12.43
C PRO A 128 -9.42 1.47 -13.40
N ALA A 129 -9.04 2.70 -13.03
CA ALA A 129 -7.92 3.44 -13.60
C ALA A 129 -6.90 3.76 -12.49
N ALA A 130 -5.63 3.95 -12.84
CA ALA A 130 -4.58 4.21 -11.88
C ALA A 130 -3.92 5.58 -12.06
N ILE A 131 -3.59 6.26 -10.95
CA ILE A 131 -2.68 7.40 -10.93
C ILE A 131 -1.51 7.06 -10.02
N LEU A 132 -0.31 7.11 -10.57
CA LEU A 132 0.93 6.83 -9.84
C LEU A 132 1.75 8.11 -9.74
N GLY A 133 2.00 8.56 -8.50
CA GLY A 133 2.75 9.77 -8.21
C GLY A 133 4.14 9.50 -7.64
N PHE A 134 5.15 10.18 -8.19
CA PHE A 134 6.54 10.10 -7.74
C PHE A 134 7.17 11.49 -7.70
N ASN A 135 8.36 11.62 -7.09
CA ASN A 135 9.06 12.91 -7.14
C ASN A 135 9.75 13.09 -8.50
N THR A 136 10.40 12.03 -9.01
CA THR A 136 11.21 12.05 -10.24
C THR A 136 11.03 10.77 -11.04
N ALA A 137 11.41 10.78 -12.32
CA ALA A 137 11.38 9.61 -13.19
C ALA A 137 12.22 8.43 -12.65
N SER A 138 13.32 8.70 -11.95
CA SER A 138 14.18 7.64 -11.38
C SER A 138 13.54 6.87 -10.23
N GLU A 139 12.48 7.40 -9.63
CA GLU A 139 11.74 6.76 -8.54
C GLU A 139 10.58 5.88 -9.02
N ILE A 140 10.30 5.87 -10.33
CA ILE A 140 9.16 5.13 -10.90
C ILE A 140 9.39 3.63 -10.77
N PHE A 141 8.36 2.94 -10.32
CA PHE A 141 8.26 1.48 -10.31
C PHE A 141 6.78 1.06 -10.45
N TYR A 142 6.55 -0.17 -10.92
CA TYR A 142 5.23 -0.79 -11.05
C TYR A 142 4.27 -0.15 -12.07
N LYS A 143 4.72 0.84 -12.86
CA LYS A 143 3.90 1.39 -13.96
C LYS A 143 3.57 0.32 -14.99
N GLU A 144 4.57 -0.41 -15.43
CA GLU A 144 4.43 -1.47 -16.44
C GLU A 144 3.56 -2.63 -15.91
N GLU A 145 3.63 -2.95 -14.62
CA GLU A 145 2.79 -3.96 -14.00
C GLU A 145 1.31 -3.55 -14.01
N PHE A 146 0.98 -2.28 -13.75
CA PHE A 146 -0.40 -1.79 -13.89
C PHE A 146 -0.86 -1.82 -15.35
N GLU A 147 -0.04 -1.38 -16.29
CA GLU A 147 -0.35 -1.43 -17.72
C GLU A 147 -0.55 -2.86 -18.22
N ALA A 148 0.24 -3.81 -17.72
CA ALA A 148 0.10 -5.24 -18.05
C ALA A 148 -1.23 -5.84 -17.54
N LEU A 149 -1.89 -5.24 -16.56
CA LEU A 149 -3.27 -5.58 -16.16
C LEU A 149 -4.33 -5.04 -17.13
N GLY A 150 -3.95 -4.26 -18.14
CA GLY A 150 -4.88 -3.57 -19.02
C GLY A 150 -5.54 -2.33 -18.41
N ILE A 151 -4.95 -1.77 -17.35
CA ILE A 151 -5.48 -0.60 -16.63
C ILE A 151 -4.91 0.67 -17.22
N GLU A 152 -5.77 1.64 -17.51
CA GLU A 152 -5.32 3.00 -17.84
C GLU A 152 -4.51 3.55 -16.67
N THR A 153 -3.22 3.86 -16.93
CA THR A 153 -2.27 4.27 -15.91
C THR A 153 -1.69 5.64 -16.21
N ILE A 154 -2.07 6.62 -15.41
CA ILE A 154 -1.57 7.99 -15.49
C ILE A 154 -0.39 8.12 -14.53
N LEU A 155 0.70 8.71 -15.04
CA LEU A 155 1.90 8.98 -14.25
C LEU A 155 2.02 10.48 -13.99
N ALA A 156 2.33 10.85 -12.74
CA ALA A 156 2.67 12.22 -12.34
C ALA A 156 4.03 12.25 -11.64
N THR A 157 4.90 13.19 -12.02
CA THR A 157 6.15 13.46 -11.32
C THR A 157 6.24 14.92 -10.89
N ALA A 158 6.64 15.15 -9.64
CA ALA A 158 6.68 16.49 -9.07
C ALA A 158 7.60 17.43 -9.87
N ASP A 159 8.72 16.90 -10.38
CA ASP A 159 9.69 17.66 -11.19
C ASP A 159 9.33 17.73 -12.69
N GLY A 160 8.35 16.94 -13.16
CA GLY A 160 7.96 16.86 -14.56
C GLY A 160 8.91 16.04 -15.43
N SER A 161 9.77 15.21 -14.85
CA SER A 161 10.71 14.38 -15.60
C SER A 161 10.06 13.19 -16.31
N ALA A 162 8.81 12.83 -15.96
CA ALA A 162 7.99 11.85 -16.66
C ALA A 162 6.50 12.07 -16.40
N GLY A 163 5.64 11.81 -17.39
CA GLY A 163 4.20 11.95 -17.29
C GLY A 163 3.75 13.40 -17.08
N ILE A 164 2.72 13.59 -16.28
CA ILE A 164 2.19 14.92 -15.92
C ILE A 164 3.13 15.57 -14.90
N LYS A 165 3.54 16.82 -15.13
CA LYS A 165 4.29 17.60 -14.16
C LYS A 165 3.36 18.05 -13.03
N GLY A 166 3.69 17.66 -11.81
CA GLY A 166 2.93 18.03 -10.62
C GLY A 166 2.62 16.82 -9.74
N PHE A 167 1.52 16.90 -9.03
CA PHE A 167 1.08 15.88 -8.08
C PHE A 167 -0.09 15.05 -8.63
N VAL A 168 -0.43 13.97 -7.97
CA VAL A 168 -1.57 13.11 -8.36
C VAL A 168 -2.90 13.88 -8.44
N THR A 169 -3.03 14.99 -7.72
CA THR A 169 -4.20 15.88 -7.77
C THR A 169 -4.33 16.64 -9.09
N ASP A 170 -3.22 16.84 -9.80
CA ASP A 170 -3.20 17.53 -11.11
C ASP A 170 -3.55 16.58 -12.25
N ALA A 171 -3.51 15.28 -11.96
CA ALA A 171 -3.81 14.18 -12.88
C ALA A 171 -5.24 13.62 -12.73
N LEU A 172 -6.06 14.17 -11.83
CA LEU A 172 -7.41 13.65 -11.59
C LEU A 172 -8.30 13.80 -12.83
N PRO A 173 -8.90 12.71 -13.35
CA PRO A 173 -9.86 12.77 -14.43
C PRO A 173 -11.19 13.36 -13.96
N GLU A 174 -12.01 13.83 -14.89
CA GLU A 174 -13.34 14.37 -14.57
C GLU A 174 -14.33 13.28 -14.13
N ALA A 175 -14.22 12.10 -14.72
CA ALA A 175 -15.21 11.02 -14.56
C ALA A 175 -14.64 9.82 -13.80
N PHE A 176 -15.02 9.68 -12.55
CA PHE A 176 -14.86 8.46 -11.74
C PHE A 176 -15.93 8.43 -10.65
N ASP A 177 -16.19 7.24 -10.09
CA ASP A 177 -17.23 7.06 -9.07
C ASP A 177 -16.67 7.17 -7.67
N THR A 178 -15.55 6.48 -7.42
CA THR A 178 -14.91 6.35 -6.12
C THR A 178 -13.40 6.46 -6.31
N PHE A 179 -12.68 6.94 -5.32
CA PHE A 179 -11.23 6.83 -5.31
C PHE A 179 -10.72 6.05 -4.10
N CYS A 180 -9.63 5.31 -4.30
CA CYS A 180 -8.88 4.62 -3.26
C CYS A 180 -7.44 5.13 -3.31
N ALA A 181 -6.89 5.55 -2.18
CA ALA A 181 -5.55 6.13 -2.19
C ALA A 181 -4.67 5.61 -1.05
N CYS A 182 -3.38 5.49 -1.35
CA CYS A 182 -2.31 5.23 -0.39
C CYS A 182 -1.08 6.07 -0.73
N GLY A 183 -0.46 6.69 0.26
CA GLY A 183 0.73 7.52 0.08
C GLY A 183 0.92 8.53 1.21
N PRO A 184 1.79 9.52 1.01
CA PRO A 184 2.10 10.52 2.03
C PRO A 184 0.86 11.29 2.51
N MET A 185 0.79 11.59 3.80
CA MET A 185 -0.33 12.30 4.41
C MET A 185 -0.71 13.62 3.70
N PRO A 186 0.26 14.46 3.26
CA PRO A 186 -0.08 15.66 2.49
C PRO A 186 -0.82 15.36 1.18
N MET A 187 -0.45 14.26 0.48
CA MET A 187 -1.14 13.83 -0.73
C MET A 187 -2.59 13.43 -0.43
N LEU A 188 -2.81 12.64 0.62
CA LEU A 188 -4.15 12.19 1.02
C LEU A 188 -5.05 13.37 1.39
N ARG A 189 -4.54 14.34 2.14
CA ARG A 189 -5.25 15.60 2.46
C ARG A 189 -5.61 16.39 1.21
N ALA A 190 -4.67 16.53 0.28
CA ALA A 190 -4.89 17.27 -0.97
C ALA A 190 -5.97 16.59 -1.83
N LEU A 191 -5.97 15.26 -1.93
CA LEU A 191 -7.02 14.51 -2.60
C LEU A 191 -8.40 14.74 -1.97
N CYS A 192 -8.49 14.68 -0.64
CA CYS A 192 -9.74 14.91 0.08
C CYS A 192 -10.29 16.34 -0.14
N ALA A 193 -9.43 17.32 -0.23
CA ALA A 193 -9.81 18.71 -0.51
C ALA A 193 -10.21 18.91 -1.98
N ARG A 194 -9.58 18.17 -2.91
CA ARG A 194 -9.74 18.39 -4.37
C ARG A 194 -11.02 17.76 -4.93
N THR A 195 -11.51 16.68 -4.36
CA THR A 195 -12.71 15.99 -4.86
C THR A 195 -13.73 15.71 -3.75
N LYS A 196 -15.02 15.84 -4.11
CA LYS A 196 -16.15 15.48 -3.24
C LYS A 196 -16.60 14.02 -3.43
N LYS A 197 -15.98 13.28 -4.34
CA LYS A 197 -16.31 11.89 -4.56
C LYS A 197 -16.04 11.05 -3.31
N PRO A 198 -16.80 9.96 -3.09
CA PRO A 198 -16.49 9.00 -2.02
C PRO A 198 -15.07 8.47 -2.15
N GLY A 199 -14.40 8.25 -1.04
CA GLY A 199 -13.03 7.78 -1.06
C GLY A 199 -12.67 6.90 0.12
N PHE A 200 -11.67 6.02 -0.11
CA PHE A 200 -11.07 5.16 0.89
C PHE A 200 -9.56 5.42 0.92
N LEU A 201 -9.02 5.63 2.09
CA LEU A 201 -7.63 6.04 2.29
C LEU A 201 -6.91 5.05 3.18
N SER A 202 -5.80 4.50 2.70
CA SER A 202 -4.91 3.68 3.50
C SER A 202 -3.89 4.58 4.19
N LEU A 203 -3.95 4.62 5.52
CA LEU A 203 -3.09 5.45 6.35
C LEU A 203 -1.87 4.69 6.85
N GLU A 204 -0.78 5.40 7.03
CA GLU A 204 0.43 4.90 7.68
C GLU A 204 0.56 5.50 9.10
N ALA A 205 0.99 4.67 10.04
CA ALA A 205 1.34 5.10 11.39
C ALA A 205 2.54 4.30 11.91
N ARG A 206 3.25 4.86 12.87
CA ARG A 206 4.24 4.08 13.62
C ARG A 206 3.53 3.02 14.43
N MET A 207 3.92 1.77 14.25
CA MET A 207 3.32 0.63 14.91
C MET A 207 4.32 -0.04 15.85
N GLY A 208 3.83 -0.44 17.03
CA GLY A 208 4.60 -1.25 17.96
C GLY A 208 4.19 -2.71 17.88
N CYS A 209 2.89 -3.02 18.04
CA CYS A 209 2.39 -4.40 18.04
C CYS A 209 1.76 -4.86 16.72
N GLY A 210 1.21 -3.94 15.90
CA GLY A 210 0.54 -4.27 14.63
C GLY A 210 -0.88 -4.86 14.74
N PHE A 211 -1.36 -5.22 15.94
CA PHE A 211 -2.66 -5.89 16.15
C PHE A 211 -3.58 -5.21 17.17
N GLY A 212 -3.27 -3.97 17.59
CA GLY A 212 -4.17 -3.14 18.39
C GLY A 212 -3.99 -3.23 19.90
N ALA A 213 -2.98 -3.91 20.44
CA ALA A 213 -2.78 -4.03 21.89
C ALA A 213 -2.10 -2.79 22.51
N CYS A 214 -1.08 -2.21 21.83
CA CYS A 214 -0.25 -1.15 22.43
C CYS A 214 -0.82 0.26 22.28
N MET A 215 -1.86 0.48 21.50
CA MET A 215 -2.51 1.78 21.20
C MET A 215 -1.59 2.83 20.53
N GLY A 216 -0.34 2.51 20.20
CA GLY A 216 0.66 3.47 19.71
C GLY A 216 0.38 4.05 18.31
N CYS A 217 -0.49 3.42 17.52
CA CYS A 217 -0.91 3.88 16.20
C CYS A 217 -2.31 4.54 16.19
N THR A 218 -2.78 5.03 17.36
CA THR A 218 -4.10 5.67 17.47
C THR A 218 -4.12 7.01 16.78
N ILE A 219 -5.18 7.25 16.01
CA ILE A 219 -5.52 8.52 15.37
C ILE A 219 -6.91 8.97 15.81
N GLU A 220 -7.18 10.27 15.77
CA GLU A 220 -8.52 10.80 15.95
C GLU A 220 -9.33 10.71 14.67
N THR A 221 -10.58 10.28 14.80
CA THR A 221 -11.55 10.21 13.70
C THR A 221 -12.87 10.87 14.11
N ALA A 222 -13.76 11.10 13.14
CA ALA A 222 -15.11 11.62 13.41
C ALA A 222 -15.93 10.71 14.36
N HIS A 223 -15.49 9.46 14.52
CA HIS A 223 -16.12 8.46 15.40
C HIS A 223 -15.27 8.12 16.65
N GLY A 224 -14.41 9.06 17.08
CA GLY A 224 -13.48 8.88 18.18
C GLY A 224 -12.16 8.19 17.77
N PRO A 225 -11.30 7.88 18.75
CA PRO A 225 -9.98 7.33 18.50
C PRO A 225 -10.04 5.93 17.86
N LYS A 226 -9.23 5.72 16.81
CA LYS A 226 -9.09 4.45 16.08
C LYS A 226 -7.62 4.11 15.90
N ARG A 227 -7.29 2.82 15.99
CA ARG A 227 -5.94 2.31 15.78
C ARG A 227 -5.75 1.96 14.31
N VAL A 228 -4.77 2.55 13.66
CA VAL A 228 -4.46 2.29 12.25
C VAL A 228 -4.21 0.80 11.99
N CYS A 229 -3.58 0.08 12.92
CA CYS A 229 -3.29 -1.34 12.75
C CYS A 229 -4.49 -2.30 12.94
N LYS A 230 -5.60 -1.84 13.53
CA LYS A 230 -6.74 -2.71 13.87
C LYS A 230 -8.05 -2.26 13.21
N GLU A 231 -8.46 -1.00 13.42
CA GLU A 231 -9.64 -0.42 12.79
C GLU A 231 -9.34 0.11 11.38
N GLY A 232 -8.05 0.37 11.06
CA GLY A 232 -7.50 0.65 9.74
C GLY A 232 -6.72 -0.55 9.18
N PRO A 233 -5.77 -0.33 8.25
CA PRO A 233 -5.27 0.98 7.80
C PRO A 233 -6.20 1.74 6.87
N VAL A 234 -7.23 1.10 6.31
CA VAL A 234 -8.16 1.71 5.38
C VAL A 234 -9.33 2.33 6.12
N PHE A 235 -9.55 3.61 5.86
CA PHE A 235 -10.66 4.41 6.41
C PHE A 235 -11.44 5.08 5.29
N ARG A 236 -12.72 5.35 5.52
CA ARG A 236 -13.48 6.22 4.64
C ARG A 236 -12.97 7.66 4.79
N LYS A 237 -12.98 8.40 3.70
CA LYS A 237 -12.59 9.81 3.69
C LYS A 237 -13.37 10.64 4.73
N GLU A 238 -14.65 10.34 4.89
CA GLU A 238 -15.57 11.05 5.77
C GLU A 238 -15.29 10.80 7.26
N ASP A 239 -14.63 9.69 7.58
CA ASP A 239 -14.29 9.33 8.95
C ASP A 239 -13.03 10.06 9.46
N LEU A 240 -12.25 10.67 8.56
CA LEU A 240 -10.97 11.28 8.90
C LEU A 240 -11.09 12.76 9.24
N ILE A 241 -10.41 13.15 10.31
CA ILE A 241 -10.23 14.54 10.73
C ILE A 241 -8.83 14.98 10.27
N TRP A 242 -8.77 16.10 9.52
CA TRP A 242 -7.53 16.58 8.89
C TRP A 242 -6.92 17.80 9.57
#